data_6434fba141ef196cd189bf0c73814eb3
#
_entry.id   6434fba141ef196cd189bf0c73814eb3
#
_cell.length_a   1.000
_cell.length_b   1.000
_cell.length_c   1.000
_cell.angle_alpha   90.00
_cell.angle_beta   90.00
_cell.angle_gamma   90.00
#
_symmetry.space_group_name_H-M   'P 1'
#
loop_
_entity.id
_entity.type
_entity.pdbx_description
1 polymer ?
#
loop_
_entity_poly.entity_id
_entity_poly.type
_entity_poly.pdbx_seq_one_letter_code
_entity_poly.pdbx_strand_id
1 'polypeptide(L)'
;MRKTLWSALALALVMVLTLAGCGEQHRTDNGGTDSATYTPDAGYTLGNTDVVQLNGFRAIDIEWVSGQVNVELYDGEGIQLSETLADGSAVTLQMEWRVDEDDSELEIRSQPQLMSSTEEKILTVKLPRSMVLYGLDIDAVSASVSVDLTDEDTLSLSELDVTSVSGAISVYAANAGEISLSTTSGSISGSVR
;
A
#
# COMPACT_ATOMS: atom_id res chain seq x y z
N MET A 1 17.28 -0.18 -11.06
CA MET A 1 17.57 -1.62 -11.24
C MET A 1 17.95 -2.40 -9.97
N ARG A 2 18.18 -1.78 -8.80
CA ARG A 2 18.53 -2.51 -7.55
C ARG A 2 17.36 -2.70 -6.59
N LYS A 3 16.31 -1.91 -6.71
CA LYS A 3 15.16 -1.93 -5.76
C LYS A 3 14.14 -3.04 -6.05
N THR A 4 13.89 -3.39 -7.30
CA THR A 4 12.96 -4.47 -7.69
C THR A 4 13.33 -5.87 -7.18
N LEU A 5 14.61 -6.08 -6.84
CA LEU A 5 15.08 -7.34 -6.26
C LEU A 5 14.77 -7.46 -4.76
N TRP A 6 14.53 -6.34 -4.07
CA TRP A 6 14.27 -6.35 -2.64
C TRP A 6 12.79 -6.55 -2.32
N SER A 7 11.89 -5.91 -3.08
CA SER A 7 10.44 -6.12 -2.92
C SER A 7 10.04 -7.57 -3.24
N ALA A 8 10.57 -8.15 -4.32
CA ALA A 8 10.37 -9.57 -4.63
C ALA A 8 10.94 -10.52 -3.56
N LEU A 9 12.03 -10.12 -2.87
CA LEU A 9 12.64 -10.92 -1.80
C LEU A 9 11.82 -10.82 -0.50
N ALA A 10 11.23 -9.65 -0.20
CA ALA A 10 10.39 -9.46 0.98
C ALA A 10 9.09 -10.30 0.86
N LEU A 11 8.46 -10.32 -0.31
CA LEU A 11 7.26 -11.13 -0.56
C LEU A 11 7.56 -12.65 -0.46
N ALA A 12 8.73 -13.10 -0.95
CA ALA A 12 9.16 -14.49 -0.84
C ALA A 12 9.46 -14.89 0.63
N LEU A 13 9.98 -13.97 1.43
CA LEU A 13 10.30 -14.23 2.84
C LEU A 13 9.04 -14.40 3.69
N VAL A 14 7.98 -13.66 3.39
CA VAL A 14 6.67 -13.78 4.08
C VAL A 14 6.05 -15.16 3.85
N MET A 15 6.17 -15.74 2.64
CA MET A 15 5.65 -17.09 2.36
C MET A 15 6.42 -18.22 3.07
N VAL A 16 7.71 -18.04 3.35
CA VAL A 16 8.52 -19.08 4.01
C VAL A 16 8.27 -19.14 5.52
N LEU A 17 7.91 -18.02 6.15
CA LEU A 17 7.67 -17.97 7.60
C LEU A 17 6.35 -18.61 8.05
N THR A 18 5.39 -18.84 7.14
CA THR A 18 4.11 -19.48 7.47
C THR A 18 4.16 -21.00 7.59
N LEU A 19 5.26 -21.66 7.20
CA LEU A 19 5.40 -23.12 7.21
C LEU A 19 6.17 -23.70 8.41
N ALA A 20 6.70 -22.86 9.32
CA ALA A 20 7.60 -23.31 10.38
C ALA A 20 7.09 -23.11 11.82
N GLY A 21 5.80 -22.99 12.07
CA GLY A 21 5.26 -22.63 13.38
C GLY A 21 4.23 -23.58 14.00
N CYS A 22 4.53 -24.88 14.16
CA CYS A 22 3.87 -25.71 15.18
C CYS A 22 4.85 -25.99 16.32
N GLY A 23 4.84 -25.13 17.32
CA GLY A 23 5.52 -25.32 18.59
C GLY A 23 4.59 -24.93 19.73
N GLU A 24 4.05 -25.95 20.40
CA GLU A 24 3.25 -25.83 21.62
C GLU A 24 4.08 -25.14 22.72
N GLN A 25 3.71 -23.94 23.13
CA GLN A 25 4.18 -23.37 24.39
C GLN A 25 3.01 -23.24 25.37
N HIS A 26 3.10 -24.07 26.40
CA HIS A 26 2.28 -24.02 27.61
C HIS A 26 2.39 -22.64 28.28
N ARG A 27 1.35 -21.85 28.22
CA ARG A 27 1.29 -20.53 28.86
C ARG A 27 0.41 -20.61 30.10
N THR A 28 1.01 -20.42 31.25
CA THR A 28 0.33 -20.21 32.54
C THR A 28 -0.41 -18.87 32.48
N ASP A 29 -1.74 -18.96 32.71
CA ASP A 29 -2.65 -17.84 32.87
C ASP A 29 -2.23 -16.94 34.04
N ASN A 30 -1.99 -15.67 33.74
CA ASN A 30 -2.16 -14.58 34.71
C ASN A 30 -3.00 -13.51 33.99
N GLY A 31 -4.26 -13.37 34.43
CA GLY A 31 -5.20 -12.40 33.94
C GLY A 31 -4.74 -10.95 34.16
N GLY A 32 -4.22 -10.39 33.12
CA GLY A 32 -4.01 -8.95 32.96
C GLY A 32 -4.47 -8.61 31.56
N THR A 33 -5.57 -7.84 31.44
CA THR A 33 -6.01 -7.21 30.20
C THR A 33 -5.07 -6.05 29.89
N ASP A 34 -3.80 -6.35 29.56
CA ASP A 34 -2.95 -5.37 28.92
C ASP A 34 -3.36 -5.35 27.43
N SER A 35 -4.20 -4.40 27.07
CA SER A 35 -4.31 -3.92 25.70
C SER A 35 -2.92 -3.38 25.34
N ALA A 36 -2.06 -4.21 24.79
CA ALA A 36 -0.80 -3.77 24.27
C ALA A 36 -1.10 -2.71 23.19
N THR A 37 -0.90 -1.45 23.54
CA THR A 37 -1.01 -0.35 22.59
C THR A 37 0.09 -0.58 21.55
N TYR A 38 -0.31 -0.81 20.30
CA TYR A 38 0.65 -0.94 19.22
C TYR A 38 1.44 0.37 19.08
N THR A 39 2.73 0.26 18.96
CA THR A 39 3.62 1.39 18.68
C THR A 39 4.23 1.15 17.31
N PRO A 40 4.06 2.07 16.35
CA PRO A 40 4.64 1.91 15.01
C PRO A 40 6.16 1.90 15.07
N ASP A 41 6.79 1.35 14.07
CA ASP A 41 8.23 1.43 13.88
C ASP A 41 8.69 2.89 13.80
N ALA A 42 9.96 3.12 14.11
CA ALA A 42 10.53 4.47 14.13
C ALA A 42 10.29 5.21 12.79
N GLY A 43 9.72 6.40 12.87
CA GLY A 43 9.44 7.25 11.73
C GLY A 43 8.08 7.05 11.07
N TYR A 44 7.35 5.97 11.39
CA TYR A 44 6.00 5.77 10.86
C TYR A 44 4.94 6.52 11.67
N THR A 45 3.94 7.02 10.96
CA THR A 45 2.72 7.63 11.48
C THR A 45 1.54 6.66 11.28
N LEU A 46 0.63 6.60 12.22
CA LEU A 46 -0.58 5.78 12.14
C LEU A 46 -1.75 6.57 11.58
N GLY A 47 -2.53 5.90 10.72
CA GLY A 47 -3.87 6.30 10.36
C GLY A 47 -3.98 7.30 9.22
N ASN A 48 -5.22 7.73 9.03
CA ASN A 48 -5.60 8.62 7.95
C ASN A 48 -4.96 10.00 8.06
N THR A 49 -4.70 10.62 6.92
CA THR A 49 -4.24 12.01 6.86
C THR A 49 -4.88 12.73 5.68
N ASP A 50 -5.31 13.97 5.91
CA ASP A 50 -5.88 14.81 4.86
C ASP A 50 -4.81 15.40 3.94
N VAL A 51 -3.58 15.52 4.42
CA VAL A 51 -2.49 16.11 3.62
C VAL A 51 -1.13 15.56 4.04
N VAL A 52 -0.51 14.75 3.17
CA VAL A 52 0.95 14.55 3.16
C VAL A 52 1.55 15.62 2.28
N GLN A 53 2.43 16.45 2.85
CA GLN A 53 3.06 17.55 2.11
C GLN A 53 4.03 17.00 1.06
N LEU A 54 3.99 17.58 -0.14
CA LEU A 54 4.85 17.19 -1.27
C LEU A 54 6.29 17.73 -1.09
N ASN A 55 6.91 17.48 0.05
CA ASN A 55 8.22 18.02 0.42
C ASN A 55 9.40 17.29 -0.28
N GLY A 56 9.31 17.15 -1.59
CA GLY A 56 10.45 16.70 -2.40
C GLY A 56 10.53 15.20 -2.64
N PHE A 57 9.65 14.36 -2.08
CA PHE A 57 9.57 12.97 -2.49
C PHE A 57 9.04 12.84 -3.93
N ARG A 58 9.47 11.79 -4.61
CA ARG A 58 9.22 11.58 -6.03
C ARG A 58 8.63 10.21 -6.34
N ALA A 59 8.58 9.33 -5.34
CA ALA A 59 8.04 8.00 -5.46
C ALA A 59 7.08 7.70 -4.33
N ILE A 60 6.17 6.77 -4.58
CA ILE A 60 5.24 6.22 -3.60
C ILE A 60 5.38 4.71 -3.64
N ASP A 61 5.57 4.11 -2.47
CA ASP A 61 5.60 2.68 -2.26
C ASP A 61 4.42 2.26 -1.37
N ILE A 62 3.63 1.28 -1.83
CA ILE A 62 2.45 0.78 -1.14
C ILE A 62 2.57 -0.73 -0.94
N GLU A 63 2.73 -1.15 0.31
CA GLU A 63 2.70 -2.57 0.69
C GLU A 63 1.36 -2.92 1.36
N TRP A 64 0.51 -3.73 0.68
CA TRP A 64 -0.84 -3.99 1.16
C TRP A 64 -1.19 -5.48 1.21
N VAL A 65 -1.73 -5.94 2.34
CA VAL A 65 -1.96 -7.38 2.57
C VAL A 65 -3.28 -7.84 1.98
N SER A 66 -4.41 -7.20 2.31
CA SER A 66 -5.74 -7.70 1.93
C SER A 66 -6.76 -6.57 1.77
N GLY A 67 -7.85 -6.85 1.04
CA GLY A 67 -8.92 -5.91 0.79
C GLY A 67 -8.76 -5.18 -0.53
N GLN A 68 -8.63 -3.85 -0.50
CA GLN A 68 -8.56 -3.04 -1.73
C GLN A 68 -7.59 -1.86 -1.57
N VAL A 69 -6.86 -1.56 -2.65
CA VAL A 69 -6.08 -0.34 -2.81
C VAL A 69 -6.65 0.45 -3.97
N ASN A 70 -7.02 1.70 -3.72
CA ASN A 70 -7.48 2.65 -4.73
C ASN A 70 -6.49 3.82 -4.80
N VAL A 71 -6.01 4.11 -6.00
CA VAL A 71 -5.23 5.32 -6.28
C VAL A 71 -6.00 6.16 -7.29
N GLU A 72 -6.31 7.40 -6.95
CA GLU A 72 -7.14 8.28 -7.76
C GLU A 72 -6.63 9.72 -7.78
N LEU A 73 -6.94 10.47 -8.83
CA LEU A 73 -6.62 11.89 -8.94
C LEU A 73 -7.68 12.76 -8.26
N TYR A 74 -7.25 13.87 -7.66
CA TYR A 74 -8.15 14.84 -7.06
C TYR A 74 -7.64 16.27 -7.18
N ASP A 75 -8.52 17.25 -6.95
CA ASP A 75 -8.16 18.67 -6.94
C ASP A 75 -7.73 19.10 -5.53
N GLY A 76 -6.41 19.07 -5.26
CA GLY A 76 -5.82 19.44 -3.97
C GLY A 76 -4.33 19.66 -4.04
N GLU A 77 -3.70 20.03 -2.92
CA GLU A 77 -2.29 20.44 -2.89
C GLU A 77 -1.35 19.38 -2.27
N GLY A 78 -1.88 18.34 -1.63
CA GLY A 78 -1.08 17.28 -1.00
C GLY A 78 -1.71 15.91 -1.20
N ILE A 79 -1.00 14.83 -0.86
CA ILE A 79 -1.57 13.48 -0.93
C ILE A 79 -2.50 13.26 0.25
N GLN A 80 -3.69 12.71 -0.01
CA GLN A 80 -4.61 12.27 1.02
C GLN A 80 -4.56 10.75 1.15
N LEU A 81 -4.47 10.27 2.38
CA LEU A 81 -4.49 8.86 2.72
C LEU A 81 -5.69 8.56 3.61
N SER A 82 -6.53 7.65 3.18
CA SER A 82 -7.66 7.19 3.98
C SER A 82 -7.80 5.67 3.95
N GLU A 83 -8.08 5.10 5.11
CA GLU A 83 -8.35 3.70 5.30
C GLU A 83 -9.67 3.51 6.00
N THR A 84 -10.51 2.64 5.46
CA THR A 84 -11.82 2.27 6.02
C THR A 84 -12.03 0.76 5.90
N LEU A 85 -13.00 0.22 6.65
CA LEU A 85 -13.53 -1.11 6.37
C LEU A 85 -14.47 -1.07 5.16
N ALA A 86 -14.79 -2.21 4.59
CA ALA A 86 -15.68 -2.32 3.42
C ALA A 86 -17.09 -1.76 3.68
N ASP A 87 -17.54 -1.71 4.93
CA ASP A 87 -18.82 -1.10 5.35
C ASP A 87 -18.70 0.43 5.58
N GLY A 88 -17.53 1.01 5.36
CA GLY A 88 -17.25 2.43 5.58
C GLY A 88 -16.94 2.81 7.04
N SER A 89 -16.89 1.85 7.96
CA SER A 89 -16.52 2.12 9.35
C SER A 89 -15.00 2.34 9.49
N ALA A 90 -14.61 2.94 10.63
CA ALA A 90 -13.21 3.15 10.94
C ALA A 90 -12.51 1.82 11.28
N VAL A 91 -11.27 1.70 10.88
CA VAL A 91 -10.43 0.54 11.20
C VAL A 91 -9.85 0.62 12.60
N THR A 92 -9.70 -0.53 13.25
CA THR A 92 -9.08 -0.63 14.58
C THR A 92 -7.55 -0.63 14.50
N LEU A 93 -7.02 -1.37 13.53
CA LEU A 93 -5.58 -1.48 13.26
C LEU A 93 -5.28 -0.63 12.02
N GLN A 94 -4.88 0.61 12.24
CA GLN A 94 -4.69 1.60 11.19
C GLN A 94 -3.43 1.32 10.36
N MET A 95 -3.44 1.76 9.09
CA MET A 95 -2.25 1.75 8.25
C MET A 95 -1.11 2.55 8.86
N GLU A 96 0.08 2.27 8.42
CA GLU A 96 1.29 3.03 8.71
C GLU A 96 1.79 3.74 7.45
N TRP A 97 2.28 4.97 7.61
CA TRP A 97 2.92 5.69 6.54
C TRP A 97 4.09 6.55 7.06
N ARG A 98 5.07 6.80 6.21
CA ARG A 98 6.18 7.73 6.46
C ARG A 98 6.66 8.36 5.16
N VAL A 99 7.31 9.51 5.28
CA VAL A 99 8.14 10.07 4.21
C VAL A 99 9.58 9.71 4.52
N ASP A 100 10.20 8.93 3.66
CA ASP A 100 11.62 8.63 3.71
C ASP A 100 12.38 9.70 2.92
N GLU A 101 13.06 10.60 3.64
CA GLU A 101 13.80 11.70 3.03
C GLU A 101 15.07 11.23 2.29
N ASP A 102 15.68 10.12 2.74
CA ASP A 102 16.90 9.58 2.15
C ASP A 102 16.62 8.97 0.77
N ASP A 103 15.48 8.27 0.62
CA ASP A 103 15.03 7.68 -0.64
C ASP A 103 14.07 8.59 -1.43
N SER A 104 13.65 9.71 -0.87
CA SER A 104 12.66 10.63 -1.45
C SER A 104 11.35 9.93 -1.81
N GLU A 105 10.82 9.13 -0.89
CA GLU A 105 9.69 8.23 -1.08
C GLU A 105 8.64 8.37 0.02
N LEU A 106 7.37 8.25 -0.35
CA LEU A 106 6.26 8.06 0.57
C LEU A 106 5.99 6.55 0.68
N GLU A 107 6.24 5.97 1.83
CA GLU A 107 5.93 4.58 2.13
C GLU A 107 4.58 4.48 2.84
N ILE A 108 3.73 3.56 2.37
CA ILE A 108 2.41 3.27 2.95
C ILE A 108 2.29 1.77 3.11
N ARG A 109 1.97 1.28 4.30
CA ARG A 109 1.87 -0.16 4.51
C ARG A 109 0.73 -0.56 5.44
N SER A 110 0.24 -1.78 5.25
CA SER A 110 -0.60 -2.44 6.24
C SER A 110 0.21 -2.73 7.49
N GLN A 111 -0.39 -2.62 8.67
CA GLN A 111 0.31 -3.03 9.90
C GLN A 111 0.75 -4.50 9.84
N PRO A 112 1.98 -4.81 10.27
CA PRO A 112 2.52 -6.19 10.26
C PRO A 112 1.69 -7.20 11.06
N GLN A 113 0.93 -6.75 12.05
CA GLN A 113 0.08 -7.61 12.90
C GLN A 113 -1.19 -8.08 12.20
N LEU A 114 -1.52 -7.55 11.02
CA LEU A 114 -2.74 -7.85 10.28
C LEU A 114 -2.71 -9.18 9.50
N MET A 115 -1.60 -9.90 9.49
CA MET A 115 -1.52 -11.19 8.79
C MET A 115 -2.52 -12.24 9.28
N SER A 116 -3.19 -12.00 10.40
CA SER A 116 -4.26 -12.86 10.94
C SER A 116 -5.65 -12.20 10.93
N SER A 117 -5.78 -10.96 10.47
CA SER A 117 -7.06 -10.26 10.40
C SER A 117 -7.85 -10.67 9.17
N THR A 118 -9.13 -10.94 9.35
CA THR A 118 -10.09 -11.19 8.26
C THR A 118 -10.77 -9.91 7.80
N GLU A 119 -10.37 -8.74 8.33
CA GLU A 119 -10.94 -7.46 7.97
C GLU A 119 -10.52 -7.06 6.55
N GLU A 120 -11.51 -6.87 5.69
CA GLU A 120 -11.28 -6.32 4.36
C GLU A 120 -11.20 -4.79 4.45
N LYS A 121 -10.01 -4.27 4.30
CA LYS A 121 -9.73 -2.86 4.37
C LYS A 121 -9.66 -2.22 2.99
N ILE A 122 -10.07 -0.99 2.89
CA ILE A 122 -9.97 -0.18 1.69
C ILE A 122 -9.00 0.96 1.97
N LEU A 123 -7.84 0.91 1.35
CA LEU A 123 -6.92 2.05 1.26
C LEU A 123 -7.31 2.91 0.07
N THR A 124 -7.44 4.21 0.27
CA THR A 124 -7.60 5.19 -0.81
C THR A 124 -6.47 6.23 -0.72
N VAL A 125 -5.70 6.31 -1.79
CA VAL A 125 -4.63 7.30 -1.98
C VAL A 125 -5.07 8.29 -3.05
N LYS A 126 -5.23 9.56 -2.65
CA LYS A 126 -5.61 10.63 -3.58
C LYS A 126 -4.39 11.46 -3.93
N LEU A 127 -4.09 11.51 -5.21
CA LEU A 127 -2.96 12.24 -5.76
C LEU A 127 -3.39 13.58 -6.36
N PRO A 128 -2.71 14.69 -6.04
CA PRO A 128 -2.97 15.96 -6.69
C PRO A 128 -2.76 15.87 -8.20
N ARG A 129 -3.68 16.41 -8.98
CA ARG A 129 -3.56 16.44 -10.45
C ARG A 129 -2.29 17.11 -10.95
N SER A 130 -1.81 18.12 -10.25
CA SER A 130 -0.59 18.88 -10.59
C SER A 130 0.71 18.22 -10.17
N MET A 131 0.65 17.01 -9.61
CA MET A 131 1.83 16.31 -9.10
C MET A 131 2.70 15.76 -10.23
N VAL A 132 4.01 15.79 -10.02
CA VAL A 132 4.99 15.07 -10.85
C VAL A 132 5.52 13.92 -10.00
N LEU A 133 5.21 12.70 -10.39
CA LEU A 133 5.61 11.48 -9.70
C LEU A 133 6.58 10.70 -10.58
N TYR A 134 7.71 10.28 -10.01
CA TYR A 134 8.68 9.47 -10.74
C TYR A 134 8.26 8.00 -10.75
N GLY A 135 7.89 7.46 -9.58
CA GLY A 135 7.49 6.05 -9.41
C GLY A 135 6.24 5.89 -8.55
N LEU A 136 5.40 4.95 -8.93
CA LEU A 136 4.33 4.42 -8.09
C LEU A 136 4.49 2.90 -8.10
N ASP A 137 4.88 2.35 -6.96
CA ASP A 137 5.04 0.92 -6.73
C ASP A 137 3.95 0.42 -5.79
N ILE A 138 3.27 -0.67 -6.15
CA ILE A 138 2.18 -1.25 -5.36
C ILE A 138 2.37 -2.76 -5.27
N ASP A 139 2.77 -3.22 -4.10
CA ASP A 139 2.89 -4.64 -3.78
C ASP A 139 1.71 -5.12 -2.94
N ALA A 140 0.87 -5.98 -3.50
CA ALA A 140 -0.30 -6.54 -2.83
C ALA A 140 -0.21 -8.05 -2.66
N VAL A 141 -0.71 -8.59 -1.55
CA VAL A 141 -0.81 -10.04 -1.36
C VAL A 141 -2.16 -10.56 -1.84
N SER A 142 -3.25 -10.12 -1.22
CA SER A 142 -4.62 -10.57 -1.55
C SER A 142 -5.57 -9.38 -1.79
N ALA A 143 -5.03 -8.20 -1.96
CA ALA A 143 -5.83 -7.01 -2.23
C ALA A 143 -6.07 -6.83 -3.72
N SER A 144 -7.26 -6.38 -4.08
CA SER A 144 -7.52 -5.84 -5.41
C SER A 144 -6.95 -4.44 -5.51
N VAL A 145 -6.27 -4.15 -6.63
CA VAL A 145 -5.65 -2.84 -6.88
C VAL A 145 -6.36 -2.13 -8.01
N SER A 146 -6.77 -0.89 -7.76
CA SER A 146 -7.37 -0.01 -8.75
C SER A 146 -6.58 1.30 -8.83
N VAL A 147 -6.00 1.58 -9.99
CA VAL A 147 -5.29 2.83 -10.27
C VAL A 147 -6.02 3.58 -11.36
N ASP A 148 -6.58 4.75 -11.05
CA ASP A 148 -7.29 5.61 -12.01
C ASP A 148 -6.59 6.98 -12.13
N LEU A 149 -5.78 7.10 -13.18
CA LEU A 149 -5.00 8.29 -13.51
C LEU A 149 -5.33 8.74 -14.94
N THR A 150 -6.62 8.76 -15.28
CA THR A 150 -7.09 8.98 -16.66
C THR A 150 -7.11 10.42 -17.14
N ASP A 151 -6.85 11.37 -16.28
CA ASP A 151 -6.84 12.79 -16.67
C ASP A 151 -5.56 13.13 -17.45
N GLU A 152 -5.72 13.44 -18.74
CA GLU A 152 -4.65 13.61 -19.71
C GLU A 152 -3.75 14.83 -19.45
N ASP A 153 -4.22 15.82 -18.66
CA ASP A 153 -3.57 17.13 -18.62
C ASP A 153 -2.69 17.37 -17.38
N THR A 154 -2.51 16.39 -16.48
CA THR A 154 -2.08 16.74 -15.14
C THR A 154 -0.97 15.91 -14.53
N LEU A 155 -1.19 14.67 -14.17
CA LEU A 155 -0.15 13.87 -13.50
C LEU A 155 0.88 13.34 -14.52
N SER A 156 2.15 13.61 -14.28
CA SER A 156 3.25 12.97 -15.00
C SER A 156 3.83 11.85 -14.14
N LEU A 157 3.72 10.61 -14.61
CA LEU A 157 4.24 9.41 -13.95
C LEU A 157 5.28 8.76 -14.86
N SER A 158 6.51 8.55 -14.37
CA SER A 158 7.55 7.92 -15.17
C SER A 158 7.46 6.40 -15.13
N GLU A 159 7.16 5.81 -13.98
CA GLU A 159 7.09 4.37 -13.78
C GLU A 159 5.91 3.98 -12.91
N LEU A 160 5.15 3.00 -13.35
CA LEU A 160 4.07 2.35 -12.59
C LEU A 160 4.37 0.86 -12.51
N ASP A 161 4.62 0.33 -11.32
CA ASP A 161 4.72 -1.11 -11.07
C ASP A 161 3.61 -1.55 -10.12
N VAL A 162 2.84 -2.56 -10.52
CA VAL A 162 1.79 -3.13 -9.68
C VAL A 162 1.91 -4.64 -9.66
N THR A 163 2.23 -5.17 -8.50
CA THR A 163 2.33 -6.60 -8.27
C THR A 163 1.27 -7.07 -7.27
N SER A 164 0.60 -8.18 -7.57
CA SER A 164 -0.32 -8.84 -6.66
C SER A 164 -0.15 -10.35 -6.69
N VAL A 165 -0.28 -11.02 -5.55
CA VAL A 165 -0.28 -12.50 -5.55
C VAL A 165 -1.63 -13.04 -5.99
N SER A 166 -2.75 -12.56 -5.45
CA SER A 166 -4.07 -13.10 -5.77
C SER A 166 -5.18 -12.06 -5.94
N GLY A 167 -4.85 -10.78 -5.99
CA GLY A 167 -5.81 -9.70 -6.24
C GLY A 167 -5.99 -9.40 -7.73
N ALA A 168 -7.12 -8.83 -8.09
CA ALA A 168 -7.33 -8.26 -9.42
C ALA A 168 -6.62 -6.90 -9.52
N ILE A 169 -6.02 -6.64 -10.69
CA ILE A 169 -5.36 -5.37 -10.99
C ILE A 169 -6.15 -4.66 -12.08
N SER A 170 -6.54 -3.42 -11.81
CA SER A 170 -7.24 -2.55 -12.77
C SER A 170 -6.49 -1.22 -12.89
N VAL A 171 -5.96 -0.92 -14.07
CA VAL A 171 -5.16 0.29 -14.30
C VAL A 171 -5.73 1.08 -15.46
N TYR A 172 -6.08 2.32 -15.19
CA TYR A 172 -6.44 3.32 -16.19
C TYR A 172 -5.48 4.49 -16.04
N ALA A 173 -4.54 4.62 -16.98
CA ALA A 173 -3.50 5.64 -16.90
C ALA A 173 -3.36 6.40 -18.22
N ALA A 174 -3.22 7.73 -18.10
CA ALA A 174 -2.72 8.59 -19.15
C ALA A 174 -1.32 9.08 -18.75
N ASN A 175 -0.43 9.27 -19.70
CA ASN A 175 0.91 9.85 -19.47
C ASN A 175 1.84 9.05 -18.51
N ALA A 176 1.77 7.73 -18.49
CA ALA A 176 2.77 6.90 -17.83
C ALA A 176 3.88 6.47 -18.81
N GLY A 177 5.13 6.61 -18.39
CA GLY A 177 6.30 6.28 -19.23
C GLY A 177 6.53 4.78 -19.36
N GLU A 178 6.54 4.05 -18.25
CA GLU A 178 6.66 2.61 -18.19
C GLU A 178 5.58 2.04 -17.27
N ILE A 179 4.96 0.92 -17.67
CA ILE A 179 3.95 0.24 -16.87
C ILE A 179 4.28 -1.25 -16.79
N SER A 180 4.43 -1.74 -15.58
CA SER A 180 4.62 -3.16 -15.26
C SER A 180 3.47 -3.64 -14.39
N LEU A 181 2.73 -4.66 -14.85
CA LEU A 181 1.61 -5.24 -14.11
C LEU A 181 1.78 -6.74 -14.00
N SER A 182 1.76 -7.26 -12.79
CA SER A 182 1.98 -8.68 -12.53
C SER A 182 0.99 -9.21 -11.49
N THR A 183 0.37 -10.36 -11.76
CA THR A 183 -0.39 -11.11 -10.76
C THR A 183 -0.21 -12.61 -10.94
N THR A 184 -0.15 -13.35 -9.82
CA THR A 184 -0.02 -14.81 -9.88
C THR A 184 -1.35 -15.49 -10.13
N SER A 185 -2.44 -15.02 -9.55
CA SER A 185 -3.76 -15.66 -9.63
C SER A 185 -4.92 -14.67 -9.76
N GLY A 186 -4.67 -13.44 -10.17
CA GLY A 186 -5.69 -12.43 -10.40
C GLY A 186 -5.96 -12.20 -11.88
N SER A 187 -6.84 -11.24 -12.16
CA SER A 187 -7.03 -10.70 -13.50
C SER A 187 -6.36 -9.33 -13.62
N ILE A 188 -5.87 -9.03 -14.83
CA ILE A 188 -5.36 -7.69 -15.16
C ILE A 188 -6.29 -7.08 -16.20
N SER A 189 -6.71 -5.85 -15.96
CA SER A 189 -7.60 -5.08 -16.84
C SER A 189 -7.22 -3.61 -16.85
N GLY A 190 -7.66 -2.87 -17.86
CA GLY A 190 -7.46 -1.44 -17.91
C GLY A 190 -7.18 -0.90 -19.30
N SER A 191 -6.73 0.34 -19.36
CA SER A 191 -6.30 1.01 -20.59
C SER A 191 -5.20 2.02 -20.30
N VAL A 192 -4.27 2.13 -21.23
CA VAL A 192 -3.17 3.10 -21.23
C VAL A 192 -3.23 3.89 -22.51
N ARG A 193 -2.99 5.19 -22.44
CA ARG A 193 -2.99 6.09 -23.60
C ARG A 193 -1.66 6.81 -23.71
#